data_506e6c52069734d9a486d6eb3f8ec606
#
_entry.id   506e6c52069734d9a486d6eb3f8ec606
#
_cell.length_a   1.000
_cell.length_b   1.000
_cell.length_c   1.000
_cell.angle_alpha   90.00
_cell.angle_beta   90.00
_cell.angle_gamma   90.00
#
_symmetry.space_group_name_H-M   'P 1'
#
loop_
_entity.id
_entity.type
_entity.pdbx_description
1 polymer ?
#
loop_
_entity_poly.entity_id
_entity_poly.type
_entity_poly.pdbx_seq_one_letter_code
_entity_poly.pdbx_strand_id
1 'polypeptide(L)'
;MALAIDYILLFTATAIVVYILYRMISKRMSDKGTTNPPFDNVANSAQLKQLANITQSTTGVAITNAVFPTDQDNSLRNFCIKSSFNSAYTGGYMNLGMIQYVLQRGCRFLDFQVFIKDNTAIVAYSMDDNENAFTSDTPALSLGGVLSTINMNAFNERSPNPNDPLFINLRVLSKIPAAQSIIAETIAASL
;
A
#
# COMPACT_ATOMS: atom_id res chain seq x y z
N MET A 1 -53.99 13.50 32.34
CA MET A 1 -52.53 13.57 32.60
C MET A 1 -51.79 12.32 32.10
N ALA A 2 -52.28 11.12 32.31
CA ALA A 2 -51.62 9.88 31.83
C ALA A 2 -51.39 9.86 30.30
N LEU A 3 -52.39 10.17 29.51
CA LEU A 3 -52.29 10.17 28.03
C LEU A 3 -51.19 11.09 27.46
N ALA A 4 -50.90 12.22 28.10
CA ALA A 4 -49.86 13.14 27.65
C ALA A 4 -48.45 12.60 27.92
N ILE A 5 -48.26 11.83 28.97
CA ILE A 5 -47.01 11.21 29.33
C ILE A 5 -46.67 10.05 28.33
N ASP A 6 -47.68 9.28 27.94
CA ASP A 6 -47.51 8.18 26.97
C ASP A 6 -47.12 8.71 25.58
N TYR A 7 -47.68 9.84 25.14
CA TYR A 7 -47.26 10.48 23.88
C TYR A 7 -45.84 11.03 23.93
N ILE A 8 -45.43 11.59 25.07
CA ILE A 8 -44.04 12.10 25.23
C ILE A 8 -43.06 10.93 25.22
N LEU A 9 -43.34 9.81 25.90
CA LEU A 9 -42.52 8.61 25.89
C LEU A 9 -42.44 7.99 24.50
N LEU A 10 -43.54 7.92 23.76
CA LEU A 10 -43.56 7.41 22.41
C LEU A 10 -42.70 8.27 21.46
N PHE A 11 -42.84 9.60 21.60
CA PHE A 11 -42.06 10.55 20.76
C PHE A 11 -40.56 10.49 21.06
N THR A 12 -40.17 10.39 22.33
CA THR A 12 -38.76 10.25 22.72
C THR A 12 -38.17 8.92 22.25
N ALA A 13 -38.93 7.82 22.36
CA ALA A 13 -38.47 6.50 21.85
C ALA A 13 -38.29 6.52 20.35
N THR A 14 -39.21 7.08 19.58
CA THR A 14 -39.09 7.20 18.12
C THR A 14 -37.92 8.09 17.71
N ALA A 15 -37.70 9.21 18.41
CA ALA A 15 -36.55 10.08 18.14
C ALA A 15 -35.20 9.38 18.37
N ILE A 16 -35.11 8.56 19.42
CA ILE A 16 -33.89 7.76 19.70
C ILE A 16 -33.65 6.70 18.60
N VAL A 17 -34.70 6.00 18.16
CA VAL A 17 -34.58 5.01 17.08
C VAL A 17 -34.14 5.66 15.76
N VAL A 18 -34.77 6.81 15.42
CA VAL A 18 -34.39 7.58 14.22
C VAL A 18 -32.93 8.05 14.30
N TYR A 19 -32.48 8.53 15.47
CA TYR A 19 -31.11 8.96 15.69
C TYR A 19 -30.12 7.79 15.54
N ILE A 20 -30.43 6.61 16.09
CA ILE A 20 -29.60 5.41 15.96
C ILE A 20 -29.51 4.98 14.49
N LEU A 21 -30.66 4.93 13.78
CA LEU A 21 -30.70 4.61 12.36
C LEU A 21 -29.92 5.64 11.53
N TYR A 22 -30.08 6.92 11.79
CA TYR A 22 -29.30 7.98 11.13
C TYR A 22 -27.81 7.78 11.36
N ARG A 23 -27.39 7.48 12.59
CA ARG A 23 -25.98 7.26 12.91
C ARG A 23 -25.41 5.99 12.24
N MET A 24 -26.21 4.91 12.17
CA MET A 24 -25.83 3.68 11.45
C MET A 24 -25.72 3.91 9.93
N ILE A 25 -26.66 4.66 9.34
CA ILE A 25 -26.66 5.00 7.92
C ILE A 25 -25.53 5.98 7.62
N SER A 26 -25.32 6.99 8.43
CA SER A 26 -24.24 7.96 8.30
C SER A 26 -22.85 7.30 8.40
N LYS A 27 -22.70 6.33 9.31
CA LYS A 27 -21.48 5.54 9.40
C LYS A 27 -21.27 4.66 8.16
N ARG A 28 -22.33 4.02 7.66
CA ARG A 28 -22.29 3.24 6.41
C ARG A 28 -22.07 4.10 5.15
N MET A 29 -22.56 5.33 5.14
CA MET A 29 -22.36 6.27 4.04
C MET A 29 -20.96 6.91 4.10
N SER A 30 -20.41 7.13 5.28
CA SER A 30 -19.01 7.54 5.44
C SER A 30 -18.05 6.45 4.97
N ASP A 31 -18.39 5.18 5.19
CA ASP A 31 -17.63 4.04 4.66
C ASP A 31 -17.84 3.82 3.16
N LYS A 32 -18.94 4.34 2.57
CA LYS A 32 -19.24 4.22 1.12
C LYS A 32 -18.93 5.48 0.32
N GLY A 33 -18.58 6.58 0.97
CA GLY A 33 -18.36 7.89 0.34
C GLY A 33 -17.01 8.10 -0.31
N THR A 34 -16.10 7.15 -0.20
CA THR A 34 -14.87 7.13 -0.97
C THR A 34 -15.00 6.06 -2.05
N THR A 35 -15.23 6.49 -3.28
CA THR A 35 -15.12 5.68 -4.50
C THR A 35 -13.66 5.29 -4.80
N ASN A 36 -12.83 5.19 -3.78
CA ASN A 36 -11.52 4.59 -3.87
C ASN A 36 -11.72 3.08 -3.79
N PRO A 37 -11.07 2.31 -4.67
CA PRO A 37 -11.09 0.87 -4.55
C PRO A 37 -10.69 0.47 -3.12
N PRO A 38 -11.25 -0.63 -2.58
CA PRO A 38 -11.05 -1.02 -1.18
C PRO A 38 -9.59 -1.25 -0.76
N PHE A 39 -8.67 -1.09 -1.68
CA PHE A 39 -7.22 -1.25 -1.51
C PHE A 39 -6.42 0.06 -1.41
N ASP A 40 -7.03 1.22 -1.69
CA ASP A 40 -6.41 2.52 -1.40
C ASP A 40 -6.57 2.82 0.09
N ASN A 41 -5.79 2.12 0.91
CA ASN A 41 -5.75 2.35 2.33
C ASN A 41 -5.20 3.75 2.60
N VAL A 42 -6.08 4.69 2.90
CA VAL A 42 -5.70 5.84 3.71
C VAL A 42 -5.10 5.25 5.00
N ALA A 43 -3.80 5.43 5.18
CA ALA A 43 -3.09 4.88 6.32
C ALA A 43 -3.80 5.32 7.61
N ASN A 44 -4.30 4.35 8.38
CA ASN A 44 -4.90 4.66 9.66
C ASN A 44 -3.83 5.16 10.65
N SER A 45 -4.24 5.71 11.79
CA SER A 45 -3.32 6.29 12.76
C SER A 45 -2.26 5.30 13.26
N ALA A 46 -2.56 4.01 13.32
CA ALA A 46 -1.60 2.96 13.73
C ALA A 46 -0.54 2.71 12.64
N GLN A 47 -0.93 2.69 11.37
CA GLN A 47 -0.02 2.56 10.25
C GLN A 47 0.94 3.75 10.16
N LEU A 48 0.44 4.98 10.35
CA LEU A 48 1.26 6.19 10.37
C LEU A 48 2.24 6.19 11.55
N LYS A 49 1.82 5.77 12.74
CA LYS A 49 2.72 5.63 13.88
C LYS A 49 3.82 4.61 13.65
N GLN A 50 3.50 3.46 13.06
CA GLN A 50 4.49 2.43 12.76
C GLN A 50 5.49 2.91 11.72
N LEU A 51 5.04 3.56 10.65
CA LEU A 51 5.93 4.17 9.67
C LEU A 51 6.83 5.25 10.32
N ALA A 52 6.27 6.11 11.17
CA ALA A 52 7.03 7.12 11.89
C ALA A 52 8.11 6.51 12.78
N ASN A 53 7.81 5.43 13.50
CA ASN A 53 8.80 4.73 14.33
C ASN A 53 9.96 4.18 13.49
N ILE A 54 9.68 3.58 12.33
CA ILE A 54 10.71 3.07 11.41
C ILE A 54 11.57 4.23 10.90
N THR A 55 10.94 5.31 10.45
CA THR A 55 11.65 6.46 9.86
C THR A 55 12.51 7.21 10.89
N GLN A 56 12.10 7.26 12.16
CA GLN A 56 12.85 7.90 13.24
C GLN A 56 13.98 7.03 13.78
N SER A 57 13.80 5.71 13.81
CA SER A 57 14.78 4.78 14.38
C SER A 57 15.99 4.50 13.47
N THR A 58 15.90 4.84 12.19
CA THR A 58 16.91 4.43 11.22
C THR A 58 17.85 5.59 10.86
N THR A 59 19.05 5.55 11.40
CA THR A 59 20.13 6.53 11.14
C THR A 59 21.04 6.17 9.97
N GLY A 60 20.65 5.26 9.08
CA GLY A 60 21.47 4.80 7.97
C GLY A 60 21.74 5.92 6.93
N VAL A 61 22.96 5.97 6.44
CA VAL A 61 23.36 6.89 5.36
C VAL A 61 22.67 6.45 4.06
N ALA A 62 22.08 7.42 3.34
CA ALA A 62 21.58 7.16 1.99
C ALA A 62 22.76 6.86 1.06
N ILE A 63 22.59 5.89 0.17
CA ILE A 63 23.57 5.63 -0.89
C ILE A 63 23.42 6.74 -1.93
N THR A 64 24.52 7.36 -2.30
CA THR A 64 24.59 8.35 -3.38
C THR A 64 24.68 7.65 -4.74
N ASN A 65 24.51 8.44 -5.81
CA ASN A 65 24.59 7.95 -7.19
C ASN A 65 25.82 7.07 -7.42
N ALA A 66 25.63 6.01 -8.20
CA ALA A 66 26.74 5.21 -8.68
C ALA A 66 27.63 6.09 -9.58
N VAL A 67 28.93 6.16 -9.28
CA VAL A 67 29.91 6.76 -10.17
C VAL A 67 30.34 5.70 -11.16
N PHE A 68 29.90 5.82 -12.41
CA PHE A 68 30.35 4.94 -13.50
C PHE A 68 31.69 5.47 -14.02
N PRO A 69 32.78 4.67 -13.94
CA PRO A 69 34.02 5.01 -14.64
C PRO A 69 33.73 5.01 -16.16
N THR A 70 34.17 6.04 -16.85
CA THR A 70 33.85 6.29 -18.27
C THR A 70 34.36 5.22 -19.24
N ASP A 71 35.31 4.37 -18.81
CA ASP A 71 36.02 3.42 -19.67
C ASP A 71 35.93 1.95 -19.21
N GLN A 72 35.03 1.61 -18.31
CA GLN A 72 34.90 0.23 -17.82
C GLN A 72 33.59 -0.43 -18.23
N ASP A 73 33.62 -1.76 -18.34
CA ASP A 73 32.40 -2.57 -18.51
C ASP A 73 31.41 -2.32 -17.37
N ASN A 74 30.34 -1.59 -17.67
CA ASN A 74 29.26 -1.26 -16.76
C ASN A 74 28.29 -2.43 -16.57
N SER A 75 28.81 -3.66 -16.54
CA SER A 75 28.03 -4.84 -16.26
C SER A 75 27.43 -4.80 -14.85
N LEU A 76 26.15 -5.16 -14.73
CA LEU A 76 25.40 -5.16 -13.47
C LEU A 76 26.14 -5.93 -12.34
N ARG A 77 26.90 -6.98 -12.67
CA ARG A 77 27.72 -7.77 -11.73
C ARG A 77 28.78 -6.98 -10.99
N ASN A 78 29.15 -5.79 -11.49
CA ASN A 78 30.20 -4.95 -10.91
C ASN A 78 29.64 -3.97 -9.86
N PHE A 79 28.33 -3.98 -9.62
CA PHE A 79 27.67 -3.04 -8.70
C PHE A 79 27.03 -3.74 -7.52
N CYS A 80 27.11 -3.10 -6.35
CA CYS A 80 26.33 -3.48 -5.18
C CYS A 80 25.04 -2.64 -5.17
N ILE A 81 23.89 -3.29 -5.36
CA ILE A 81 22.60 -2.62 -5.41
C ILE A 81 21.92 -2.77 -4.05
N LYS A 82 21.59 -1.64 -3.43
CA LYS A 82 20.79 -1.63 -2.20
C LYS A 82 19.39 -2.10 -2.51
N SER A 83 18.97 -3.15 -1.80
CA SER A 83 17.67 -3.79 -1.98
C SER A 83 16.76 -3.65 -0.77
N SER A 84 15.46 -3.76 -1.00
CA SER A 84 14.43 -3.86 0.02
C SER A 84 13.56 -5.08 -0.27
N PHE A 85 13.34 -5.91 0.73
CA PHE A 85 12.46 -7.08 0.67
C PHE A 85 11.08 -6.71 1.20
N ASN A 86 10.00 -7.16 0.53
CA ASN A 86 8.62 -6.76 0.84
C ASN A 86 8.51 -5.25 1.05
N SER A 87 8.90 -4.47 0.05
CA SER A 87 9.23 -3.04 0.13
C SER A 87 8.10 -2.11 0.57
N ALA A 88 6.86 -2.59 0.60
CA ALA A 88 5.71 -1.86 1.11
C ALA A 88 5.29 -2.28 2.53
N TYR A 89 5.99 -3.26 3.15
CA TYR A 89 5.61 -3.83 4.43
C TYR A 89 6.38 -3.19 5.59
N THR A 90 5.65 -2.70 6.60
CA THR A 90 6.23 -2.01 7.77
C THR A 90 6.41 -2.92 8.99
N GLY A 91 6.23 -4.23 8.84
CA GLY A 91 6.26 -5.20 9.95
C GLY A 91 4.88 -5.53 10.54
N GLY A 92 3.84 -4.79 10.19
CA GLY A 92 2.45 -5.04 10.61
C GLY A 92 1.41 -4.62 9.58
N TYR A 93 1.78 -3.70 8.69
CA TYR A 93 0.87 -3.12 7.69
C TYR A 93 1.54 -2.94 6.35
N MET A 94 0.75 -2.97 5.29
CA MET A 94 1.16 -2.52 3.96
C MET A 94 0.99 -1.00 3.88
N ASN A 95 2.01 -0.27 3.40
CA ASN A 95 1.97 1.18 3.36
C ASN A 95 2.76 1.75 2.18
N LEU A 96 2.15 2.61 1.36
CA LEU A 96 2.82 3.29 0.24
C LEU A 96 3.95 4.20 0.71
N GLY A 97 3.84 4.81 1.90
CA GLY A 97 4.89 5.63 2.50
C GLY A 97 6.17 4.86 2.79
N MET A 98 6.09 3.53 2.99
CA MET A 98 7.29 2.71 3.14
C MET A 98 8.09 2.62 1.83
N ILE A 99 7.42 2.60 0.69
CA ILE A 99 8.06 2.63 -0.64
C ILE A 99 8.82 3.95 -0.82
N GLN A 100 8.18 5.06 -0.48
CA GLN A 100 8.84 6.38 -0.52
C GLN A 100 10.08 6.40 0.38
N TYR A 101 9.95 5.87 1.60
CA TYR A 101 11.06 5.80 2.55
C TYR A 101 12.24 5.00 2.02
N VAL A 102 12.03 3.79 1.48
CA VAL A 102 13.14 2.96 0.98
C VAL A 102 13.81 3.57 -0.26
N LEU A 103 13.04 4.24 -1.13
CA LEU A 103 13.58 4.98 -2.26
C LEU A 103 14.42 6.18 -1.80
N GLN A 104 13.98 6.95 -0.80
CA GLN A 104 14.76 8.04 -0.20
C GLN A 104 16.03 7.56 0.49
N ARG A 105 16.10 6.28 0.84
CA ARG A 105 17.31 5.62 1.37
C ARG A 105 18.21 5.04 0.27
N GLY A 106 17.90 5.30 -0.99
CA GLY A 106 18.70 4.88 -2.15
C GLY A 106 18.52 3.41 -2.54
N CYS A 107 17.43 2.75 -2.13
CA CYS A 107 17.11 1.41 -2.61
C CYS A 107 16.77 1.48 -4.11
N ARG A 108 17.39 0.56 -4.88
CA ARG A 108 17.19 0.43 -6.34
C ARG A 108 16.78 -0.98 -6.75
N PHE A 109 16.55 -1.85 -5.80
CA PHE A 109 15.91 -3.15 -6.01
C PHE A 109 14.76 -3.27 -5.00
N LEU A 110 13.53 -3.30 -5.49
CA LEU A 110 12.30 -3.41 -4.69
C LEU A 110 11.65 -4.77 -4.94
N ASP A 111 11.11 -5.37 -3.89
CA ASP A 111 10.49 -6.69 -3.93
C ASP A 111 9.07 -6.64 -3.37
N PHE A 112 8.13 -7.30 -4.05
CA PHE A 112 6.72 -7.34 -3.66
C PHE A 112 6.11 -8.73 -3.89
N GLN A 113 5.26 -9.18 -2.96
CA GLN A 113 4.36 -10.30 -3.18
C GLN A 113 3.08 -9.80 -3.85
N VAL A 114 2.71 -10.42 -4.97
CA VAL A 114 1.54 -10.05 -5.78
C VAL A 114 0.52 -11.17 -5.77
N PHE A 115 -0.70 -10.81 -5.46
CA PHE A 115 -1.88 -11.68 -5.48
C PHE A 115 -2.92 -11.13 -6.43
N ILE A 116 -3.84 -11.99 -6.88
CA ILE A 116 -5.02 -11.54 -7.61
C ILE A 116 -6.24 -11.75 -6.73
N LYS A 117 -6.99 -10.67 -6.51
CA LYS A 117 -8.25 -10.67 -5.78
C LYS A 117 -9.29 -9.90 -6.56
N ASP A 118 -10.47 -10.50 -6.74
CA ASP A 118 -11.57 -9.86 -7.47
C ASP A 118 -11.14 -9.29 -8.82
N ASN A 119 -10.36 -10.05 -9.58
CA ASN A 119 -9.77 -9.68 -10.88
C ASN A 119 -8.86 -8.44 -10.83
N THR A 120 -8.28 -8.13 -9.68
CA THR A 120 -7.38 -6.99 -9.46
C THR A 120 -6.04 -7.47 -8.91
N ALA A 121 -4.94 -6.94 -9.46
CA ALA A 121 -3.60 -7.20 -8.94
C ALA A 121 -3.35 -6.39 -7.67
N ILE A 122 -3.02 -7.06 -6.58
CA ILE A 122 -2.76 -6.46 -5.28
C ILE A 122 -1.40 -6.87 -4.73
N VAL A 123 -0.81 -6.00 -3.93
CA VAL A 123 0.41 -6.23 -3.16
C VAL A 123 0.03 -6.43 -1.71
N ALA A 124 0.39 -7.59 -1.16
CA ALA A 124 0.12 -7.96 0.22
C ALA A 124 1.32 -8.73 0.80
N TYR A 125 1.27 -9.05 2.07
CA TYR A 125 2.27 -9.87 2.73
C TYR A 125 1.66 -11.17 3.24
N SER A 126 2.27 -12.29 2.88
CA SER A 126 1.98 -13.61 3.43
C SER A 126 3.26 -14.23 3.96
N MET A 127 3.21 -14.78 5.19
CA MET A 127 4.37 -15.45 5.79
C MET A 127 4.72 -16.77 5.10
N ASP A 128 3.71 -17.46 4.57
CA ASP A 128 3.87 -18.81 4.03
C ASP A 128 4.00 -18.84 2.51
N ASP A 129 4.12 -17.66 1.86
CA ASP A 129 4.07 -17.52 0.40
C ASP A 129 2.86 -18.28 -0.21
N ASN A 130 1.77 -18.32 0.54
CA ASN A 130 0.58 -19.10 0.20
C ASN A 130 -0.60 -18.17 -0.08
N GLU A 131 -1.25 -18.39 -1.22
CA GLU A 131 -2.46 -17.68 -1.62
C GLU A 131 -3.60 -17.83 -0.59
N ASN A 132 -3.69 -18.98 0.08
CA ASN A 132 -4.72 -19.27 1.08
C ASN A 132 -4.53 -18.49 2.40
N ALA A 133 -3.35 -17.93 2.64
CA ALA A 133 -3.10 -17.09 3.81
C ALA A 133 -3.65 -15.66 3.63
N PHE A 134 -4.10 -15.33 2.42
CA PHE A 134 -4.69 -14.04 2.11
C PHE A 134 -6.18 -14.04 2.43
N THR A 135 -6.56 -13.39 3.54
CA THR A 135 -7.97 -13.21 3.95
C THR A 135 -8.51 -11.85 3.49
N SER A 136 -9.84 -11.67 3.53
CA SER A 136 -10.49 -10.39 3.22
C SER A 136 -9.99 -9.24 4.11
N ASP A 137 -9.51 -9.55 5.30
CA ASP A 137 -9.06 -8.58 6.31
C ASP A 137 -7.55 -8.30 6.23
N THR A 138 -6.82 -9.01 5.34
CA THR A 138 -5.38 -8.79 5.15
C THR A 138 -5.17 -7.43 4.51
N PRO A 139 -4.39 -6.53 5.14
CA PRO A 139 -4.06 -5.24 4.55
C PRO A 139 -3.34 -5.43 3.22
N ALA A 140 -3.86 -4.82 2.17
CA ALA A 140 -3.31 -4.91 0.82
C ALA A 140 -3.32 -3.54 0.15
N LEU A 141 -2.45 -3.37 -0.85
CA LEU A 141 -2.38 -2.20 -1.71
C LEU A 141 -2.69 -2.62 -3.14
N SER A 142 -3.27 -1.75 -3.96
CA SER A 142 -3.35 -2.02 -5.39
C SER A 142 -1.96 -2.02 -6.02
N LEU A 143 -1.68 -2.95 -6.94
CA LEU A 143 -0.41 -2.96 -7.67
C LEU A 143 -0.22 -1.66 -8.46
N GLY A 144 -1.29 -1.13 -9.07
CA GLY A 144 -1.25 0.15 -9.76
C GLY A 144 -0.84 1.31 -8.83
N GLY A 145 -1.39 1.37 -7.60
CA GLY A 145 -0.99 2.37 -6.60
C GLY A 145 0.47 2.25 -6.18
N VAL A 146 0.98 1.02 -6.04
CA VAL A 146 2.39 0.75 -5.75
C VAL A 146 3.28 1.26 -6.90
N LEU A 147 2.98 0.89 -8.15
CA LEU A 147 3.75 1.30 -9.33
C LEU A 147 3.72 2.82 -9.54
N SER A 148 2.55 3.43 -9.39
CA SER A 148 2.38 4.89 -9.46
C SER A 148 3.22 5.60 -8.37
N THR A 149 3.24 5.06 -7.14
CA THR A 149 4.07 5.61 -6.06
C THR A 149 5.56 5.49 -6.38
N ILE A 150 5.99 4.39 -6.95
CA ILE A 150 7.37 4.20 -7.41
C ILE A 150 7.72 5.22 -8.49
N ASN A 151 6.89 5.33 -9.52
CA ASN A 151 7.10 6.25 -10.65
C ASN A 151 7.24 7.71 -10.18
N MET A 152 6.37 8.14 -9.27
CA MET A 152 6.41 9.49 -8.71
C MET A 152 7.63 9.78 -7.83
N ASN A 153 8.26 8.77 -7.23
CA ASN A 153 9.28 8.99 -6.20
C ASN A 153 10.68 8.47 -6.57
N ALA A 154 10.82 7.55 -7.53
CA ALA A 154 12.10 6.93 -7.82
C ALA A 154 13.05 7.82 -8.61
N PHE A 155 12.52 8.65 -9.52
CA PHE A 155 13.30 9.38 -10.51
C PHE A 155 13.19 10.91 -10.35
N ASN A 156 12.78 11.37 -9.18
CA ASN A 156 12.69 12.80 -8.86
C ASN A 156 13.86 13.25 -7.98
N GLU A 157 13.99 14.56 -7.78
CA GLU A 157 15.05 15.19 -6.99
C GLU A 157 15.09 14.77 -5.50
N ARG A 158 14.02 14.16 -5.00
CA ARG A 158 13.98 13.65 -3.61
C ARG A 158 14.65 12.29 -3.46
N SER A 159 14.88 11.60 -4.57
CA SER A 159 15.68 10.37 -4.57
C SER A 159 17.16 10.71 -4.57
N PRO A 160 17.99 10.07 -3.73
CA PRO A 160 19.43 10.35 -3.69
C PRO A 160 20.18 9.90 -4.96
N ASN A 161 19.56 9.05 -5.77
CA ASN A 161 20.14 8.47 -6.98
C ASN A 161 19.10 8.39 -8.13
N PRO A 162 18.54 9.52 -8.58
CA PRO A 162 17.40 9.52 -9.52
C PRO A 162 17.76 9.01 -10.93
N ASN A 163 19.03 8.98 -11.29
CA ASN A 163 19.52 8.54 -12.60
C ASN A 163 19.88 7.04 -12.64
N ASP A 164 19.89 6.38 -11.48
CA ASP A 164 20.23 4.96 -11.43
C ASP A 164 19.02 4.10 -11.86
N PRO A 165 19.23 2.97 -12.53
CA PRO A 165 18.16 2.05 -12.89
C PRO A 165 17.46 1.52 -11.63
N LEU A 166 16.17 1.26 -11.74
CA LEU A 166 15.36 0.63 -10.69
C LEU A 166 14.91 -0.76 -11.14
N PHE A 167 15.13 -1.74 -10.29
CA PHE A 167 14.70 -3.13 -10.48
C PHE A 167 13.48 -3.39 -9.59
N ILE A 168 12.44 -3.98 -10.15
CA ILE A 168 11.23 -4.38 -9.44
C ILE A 168 11.06 -5.88 -9.59
N ASN A 169 11.08 -6.59 -8.46
CA ASN A 169 10.79 -8.02 -8.39
C ASN A 169 9.34 -8.22 -7.94
N LEU A 170 8.52 -8.82 -8.80
CA LEU A 170 7.14 -9.19 -8.50
C LEU A 170 7.06 -10.71 -8.29
N ARG A 171 6.91 -11.14 -7.04
CA ARG A 171 6.67 -12.55 -6.71
C ARG A 171 5.17 -12.83 -6.84
N VAL A 172 4.77 -13.39 -7.97
CA VAL A 172 3.37 -13.71 -8.25
C VAL A 172 3.00 -15.01 -7.54
N LEU A 173 2.16 -14.91 -6.52
CA LEU A 173 1.77 -16.04 -5.67
C LEU A 173 0.40 -16.61 -6.06
N SER A 174 -0.41 -15.89 -6.83
CA SER A 174 -1.68 -16.40 -7.37
C SER A 174 -1.46 -17.41 -8.49
N LYS A 175 -2.18 -18.52 -8.39
CA LYS A 175 -2.11 -19.65 -9.36
C LYS A 175 -3.18 -19.59 -10.44
N ILE A 176 -3.98 -18.53 -10.51
CA ILE A 176 -5.02 -18.41 -11.53
C ILE A 176 -4.40 -18.15 -12.92
N PRO A 177 -4.91 -18.78 -13.99
CA PRO A 177 -4.34 -18.65 -15.33
C PRO A 177 -4.27 -17.20 -15.83
N ALA A 178 -5.23 -16.34 -15.44
CA ALA A 178 -5.29 -14.93 -15.84
C ALA A 178 -4.33 -14.01 -15.06
N ALA A 179 -3.59 -14.51 -14.05
CA ALA A 179 -2.77 -13.67 -13.20
C ALA A 179 -1.74 -12.83 -13.97
N GLN A 180 -1.07 -13.46 -14.94
CA GLN A 180 -0.04 -12.78 -15.73
C GLN A 180 -0.61 -11.66 -16.62
N SER A 181 -1.78 -11.87 -17.25
CA SER A 181 -2.41 -10.85 -18.08
C SER A 181 -2.90 -9.67 -17.23
N ILE A 182 -3.52 -9.92 -16.09
CA ILE A 182 -3.99 -8.88 -15.17
C ILE A 182 -2.82 -8.01 -14.68
N ILE A 183 -1.70 -8.66 -14.32
CA ILE A 183 -0.50 -7.95 -13.88
C ILE A 183 0.11 -7.14 -15.03
N ALA A 184 0.22 -7.73 -16.22
CA ALA A 184 0.77 -7.04 -17.38
C ALA A 184 -0.07 -5.81 -17.78
N GLU A 185 -1.39 -5.93 -17.79
CA GLU A 185 -2.32 -4.80 -18.03
C GLU A 185 -2.15 -3.71 -16.96
N THR A 186 -2.02 -4.11 -15.68
CA THR A 186 -1.80 -3.16 -14.58
C THR A 186 -0.48 -2.41 -14.74
N ILE A 187 0.59 -3.11 -15.12
CA ILE A 187 1.90 -2.49 -15.37
C ILE A 187 1.80 -1.50 -16.53
N ALA A 188 1.22 -1.92 -17.66
CA ALA A 188 1.08 -1.08 -18.84
C ALA A 188 0.23 0.19 -18.59
N ALA A 189 -0.73 0.13 -17.67
CA ALA A 189 -1.56 1.28 -17.30
C ALA A 189 -0.90 2.22 -16.25
N SER A 190 0.17 1.79 -15.58
CA SER A 190 0.76 2.50 -14.44
C SER A 190 2.13 3.12 -14.72
N LEU A 191 2.80 2.72 -15.80
CA LEU A 191 4.13 3.18 -16.23
C LEU A 191 4.04 3.90 -17.57
#